data_9e9485a0208d4e386599bb3056cfd823
#
_entry.id   9e9485a0208d4e386599bb3056cfd823
#
_cell.length_a   1.000
_cell.length_b   1.000
_cell.length_c   1.000
_cell.angle_alpha   90.00
_cell.angle_beta   90.00
_cell.angle_gamma   90.00
#
_symmetry.space_group_name_H-M   'P 1'
#
loop_
_entity.id
_entity.type
_entity.pdbx_description
1 polymer ?
#
loop_
_entity_poly.entity_id
_entity_poly.type
_entity_poly.pdbx_seq_one_letter_code
_entity_poly.pdbx_strand_id
1 'polypeptide(L)'
;NEEIAQVASISAGDEEIGKLIAQAMEKVGETGVITVEEAKSLETTLEVVEGMQFDKGYVSPYMVTDSERMVAELDNPFILITDKKISNMKDILPILEQTVQTSRPMLIIADELEGEALTTLVINKLRGTLNVVAVKAPAFGDRRKAMLEDIAILTGGEVISEEKGMRLEETSIPQLGSAKKVKVTKDATIIVDGMGEAEIIKGRVTAIKNQIAETTSDYDKEKLQERLAKLSGGVAVIKVGAATETEMKDKKLRIEDALNATRAGVEEGIVSGGGTILVEIAKDMDSFKLEGEEGIGVEIVKKALTAPLRQIAENAGV
;
A
#
# COMPACT_ATOMS: atom_id res chain seq x y z
N ASN A 1 0.21 -20.84 2.51
CA ASN A 1 1.34 -20.45 1.62
C ASN A 1 1.29 -21.15 0.25
N GLU A 2 0.89 -22.42 0.19
CA GLU A 2 0.80 -23.15 -1.08
C GLU A 2 -0.29 -22.58 -2.00
N GLU A 3 -1.48 -22.32 -1.48
CA GLU A 3 -2.59 -21.70 -2.21
C GLU A 3 -2.23 -20.29 -2.70
N ILE A 4 -1.53 -19.50 -1.88
CA ILE A 4 -1.01 -18.18 -2.26
C ILE A 4 -0.06 -18.30 -3.46
N ALA A 5 0.88 -19.25 -3.40
CA ALA A 5 1.82 -19.49 -4.50
C ALA A 5 1.09 -19.93 -5.78
N GLN A 6 0.05 -20.77 -5.67
CA GLN A 6 -0.76 -21.20 -6.81
C GLN A 6 -1.50 -20.04 -7.48
N VAL A 7 -2.21 -19.21 -6.73
CA VAL A 7 -2.93 -18.03 -7.26
C VAL A 7 -1.95 -17.08 -7.95
N ALA A 8 -0.83 -16.78 -7.29
CA ALA A 8 0.18 -15.89 -7.84
C ALA A 8 0.84 -16.47 -9.11
N SER A 9 1.13 -17.78 -9.13
CA SER A 9 1.71 -18.46 -10.31
C SER A 9 0.77 -18.45 -11.50
N ILE A 10 -0.53 -18.67 -11.28
CA ILE A 10 -1.53 -18.66 -12.35
C ILE A 10 -1.66 -17.25 -12.93
N SER A 11 -1.75 -16.23 -12.09
CA SER A 11 -1.88 -14.83 -12.54
C SER A 11 -0.63 -14.34 -13.27
N ALA A 12 0.56 -14.64 -12.75
CA ALA A 12 1.83 -14.25 -13.39
C ALA A 12 2.19 -15.12 -14.62
N GLY A 13 1.61 -16.31 -14.75
CA GLY A 13 2.04 -17.32 -15.73
C GLY A 13 3.47 -17.84 -15.46
N ASP A 14 3.95 -17.78 -14.21
CA ASP A 14 5.31 -18.09 -13.81
C ASP A 14 5.34 -18.58 -12.34
N GLU A 15 5.84 -19.83 -12.15
CA GLU A 15 5.91 -20.44 -10.82
C GLU A 15 6.97 -19.79 -9.91
N GLU A 16 8.04 -19.24 -10.46
CA GLU A 16 9.10 -18.58 -9.68
C GLU A 16 8.55 -17.28 -9.10
N ILE A 17 7.80 -16.53 -9.88
CA ILE A 17 7.09 -15.32 -9.41
C ILE A 17 6.08 -15.70 -8.31
N GLY A 18 5.34 -16.79 -8.49
CA GLY A 18 4.37 -17.24 -7.49
C GLY A 18 5.02 -17.59 -6.15
N LYS A 19 6.14 -18.31 -6.17
CA LYS A 19 6.92 -18.64 -4.98
C LYS A 19 7.49 -17.38 -4.30
N LEU A 20 7.97 -16.43 -5.10
CA LEU A 20 8.53 -15.18 -4.61
C LEU A 20 7.46 -14.34 -3.87
N ILE A 21 6.24 -14.26 -4.41
CA ILE A 21 5.11 -13.56 -3.78
C ILE A 21 4.71 -14.25 -2.48
N ALA A 22 4.62 -15.59 -2.47
CA ALA A 22 4.30 -16.34 -1.25
C ALA A 22 5.37 -16.12 -0.16
N GLN A 23 6.64 -16.11 -0.50
CA GLN A 23 7.73 -15.78 0.42
C GLN A 23 7.64 -14.33 0.94
N ALA A 24 7.27 -13.39 0.07
CA ALA A 24 7.08 -12.01 0.49
C ALA A 24 5.95 -11.89 1.52
N MET A 25 4.80 -12.52 1.26
CA MET A 25 3.66 -12.55 2.20
C MET A 25 3.99 -13.26 3.50
N GLU A 26 4.76 -14.35 3.48
CA GLU A 26 5.22 -15.03 4.69
C GLU A 26 6.07 -14.13 5.58
N LYS A 27 6.94 -13.29 4.99
CA LYS A 27 7.83 -12.39 5.72
C LYS A 27 7.12 -11.20 6.36
N VAL A 28 6.13 -10.62 5.67
CA VAL A 28 5.43 -9.42 6.15
C VAL A 28 4.04 -9.72 6.74
N GLY A 29 3.56 -10.96 6.61
CA GLY A 29 2.22 -11.39 7.05
C GLY A 29 1.13 -11.05 6.03
N GLU A 30 -0.09 -11.53 6.30
CA GLU A 30 -1.25 -11.40 5.39
C GLU A 30 -1.65 -9.94 5.14
N THR A 31 -1.52 -9.09 6.14
CA THR A 31 -1.79 -7.64 6.06
C THR A 31 -0.55 -6.82 5.72
N GLY A 32 0.56 -7.47 5.46
CA GLY A 32 1.85 -6.84 5.19
C GLY A 32 1.88 -6.14 3.83
N VAL A 33 2.75 -5.15 3.72
CA VAL A 33 2.92 -4.35 2.51
C VAL A 33 3.96 -4.98 1.61
N ILE A 34 3.60 -5.19 0.35
CA ILE A 34 4.53 -5.65 -0.70
C ILE A 34 4.54 -4.61 -1.81
N THR A 35 5.72 -4.13 -2.17
CA THR A 35 5.95 -3.22 -3.29
C THR A 35 6.83 -3.86 -4.35
N VAL A 36 6.70 -3.38 -5.59
CA VAL A 36 7.49 -3.86 -6.73
C VAL A 36 8.30 -2.70 -7.26
N GLU A 37 9.62 -2.88 -7.32
CA GLU A 37 10.55 -1.88 -7.80
C GLU A 37 11.42 -2.45 -8.94
N GLU A 38 11.98 -1.56 -9.74
CA GLU A 38 12.94 -1.93 -10.78
C GLU A 38 14.32 -2.11 -10.17
N ALA A 39 14.98 -3.23 -10.47
CA ALA A 39 16.37 -3.47 -10.08
C ALA A 39 17.34 -2.96 -11.16
N LYS A 40 18.56 -2.63 -10.73
CA LYS A 40 19.68 -2.40 -11.66
C LYS A 40 20.44 -3.68 -12.00
N SER A 41 20.02 -4.82 -11.41
CA SER A 41 20.59 -6.15 -11.62
C SER A 41 19.74 -6.98 -12.59
N LEU A 42 20.31 -8.06 -13.10
CA LEU A 42 19.57 -9.04 -13.93
C LEU A 42 18.64 -9.93 -13.11
N GLU A 43 18.94 -10.10 -11.82
CA GLU A 43 18.21 -10.99 -10.92
C GLU A 43 17.07 -10.26 -10.21
N THR A 44 15.95 -10.96 -10.06
CA THR A 44 14.84 -10.51 -9.22
C THR A 44 15.11 -10.94 -7.78
N THR A 45 15.04 -10.00 -6.84
CA THR A 45 15.33 -10.24 -5.42
C THR A 45 14.19 -9.76 -4.52
N LEU A 46 14.11 -10.35 -3.33
CA LEU A 46 13.16 -9.99 -2.28
C LEU A 46 13.92 -9.47 -1.06
N GLU A 47 13.64 -8.24 -0.68
CA GLU A 47 14.15 -7.62 0.55
C GLU A 47 12.99 -7.23 1.46
N VAL A 48 13.22 -7.24 2.77
CA VAL A 48 12.29 -6.63 3.76
C VAL A 48 13.02 -5.46 4.38
N VAL A 49 12.37 -4.30 4.31
CA VAL A 49 12.92 -3.02 4.80
C VAL A 49 11.98 -2.41 5.83
N GLU A 50 12.50 -1.50 6.63
CA GLU A 50 11.69 -0.67 7.53
C GLU A 50 10.70 0.15 6.71
N GLY A 51 9.43 0.16 7.09
CA GLY A 51 8.42 0.88 6.32
C GLY A 51 7.03 0.72 6.90
N MET A 52 6.09 1.49 6.36
CA MET A 52 4.71 1.53 6.84
C MET A 52 3.76 1.93 5.72
N GLN A 53 2.55 1.37 5.76
CA GLN A 53 1.42 1.85 4.98
C GLN A 53 0.34 2.44 5.89
N PHE A 54 -0.32 3.51 5.41
CA PHE A 54 -1.55 4.02 6.03
C PHE A 54 -2.58 4.42 4.96
N ASP A 55 -3.87 4.36 5.35
CA ASP A 55 -5.02 4.45 4.45
C ASP A 55 -5.42 5.92 4.21
N LYS A 56 -4.50 6.71 3.69
CA LYS A 56 -4.70 8.08 3.21
C LYS A 56 -3.89 8.29 1.95
N GLY A 57 -4.54 8.68 0.88
CA GLY A 57 -3.92 9.00 -0.39
C GLY A 57 -3.68 10.50 -0.58
N TYR A 58 -3.29 10.88 -1.79
CA TYR A 58 -3.02 12.27 -2.13
C TYR A 58 -4.28 13.14 -2.01
N VAL A 59 -4.09 14.39 -1.56
CA VAL A 59 -5.19 15.35 -1.40
C VAL A 59 -5.70 15.90 -2.73
N SER A 60 -4.93 15.76 -3.81
CA SER A 60 -5.31 16.18 -5.16
C SER A 60 -4.73 15.23 -6.21
N PRO A 61 -5.52 14.82 -7.21
CA PRO A 61 -5.04 13.99 -8.32
C PRO A 61 -3.97 14.68 -9.18
N TYR A 62 -3.86 16.00 -9.13
CA TYR A 62 -2.80 16.75 -9.81
C TYR A 62 -1.41 16.61 -9.17
N MET A 63 -1.32 15.93 -8.04
CA MET A 63 -0.05 15.65 -7.35
C MET A 63 0.62 14.34 -7.81
N VAL A 64 -0.01 13.56 -8.69
CA VAL A 64 0.57 12.33 -9.23
C VAL A 64 1.84 12.61 -10.04
N THR A 65 2.74 11.64 -10.08
CA THR A 65 3.94 11.65 -10.95
C THR A 65 3.74 10.77 -12.19
N ASP A 66 2.85 9.80 -12.09
CA ASP A 66 2.41 8.92 -13.17
C ASP A 66 0.89 9.07 -13.33
N SER A 67 0.48 9.74 -14.39
CA SER A 67 -0.93 10.04 -14.69
C SER A 67 -1.70 8.83 -15.25
N GLU A 68 -1.02 7.86 -15.86
CA GLU A 68 -1.66 6.66 -16.40
C GLU A 68 -2.06 5.72 -15.27
N ARG A 69 -1.17 5.55 -14.29
CA ARG A 69 -1.39 4.70 -13.12
C ARG A 69 -2.03 5.43 -11.94
N MET A 70 -2.19 6.76 -12.03
CA MET A 70 -2.71 7.60 -10.94
C MET A 70 -1.94 7.42 -9.63
N VAL A 71 -0.61 7.40 -9.70
CA VAL A 71 0.31 7.19 -8.56
C VAL A 71 1.31 8.34 -8.47
N ALA A 72 1.67 8.74 -7.26
CA ALA A 72 2.81 9.59 -7.00
C ALA A 72 3.94 8.76 -6.38
N GLU A 73 5.10 8.73 -7.02
CA GLU A 73 6.32 8.10 -6.50
C GLU A 73 7.37 9.19 -6.25
N LEU A 74 7.93 9.19 -5.04
CA LEU A 74 8.94 10.14 -4.60
C LEU A 74 10.18 9.37 -4.16
N ASP A 75 11.32 9.63 -4.79
CA ASP A 75 12.62 9.04 -4.45
C ASP A 75 13.39 9.96 -3.49
N ASN A 76 13.85 9.43 -2.38
CA ASN A 76 14.55 10.15 -1.31
C ASN A 76 13.84 11.44 -0.85
N PRO A 77 12.52 11.40 -0.58
CA PRO A 77 11.78 12.59 -0.18
C PRO A 77 12.16 13.08 1.21
N PHE A 78 12.00 14.38 1.43
CA PHE A 78 11.76 14.91 2.77
C PHE A 78 10.30 14.68 3.15
N ILE A 79 10.02 14.51 4.45
CA ILE A 79 8.69 14.24 4.97
C ILE A 79 8.38 15.26 6.06
N LEU A 80 7.49 16.20 5.77
CA LEU A 80 6.93 17.12 6.77
C LEU A 80 5.74 16.46 7.44
N ILE A 81 5.77 16.36 8.76
CA ILE A 81 4.74 15.70 9.56
C ILE A 81 4.14 16.72 10.52
N THR A 82 2.84 16.95 10.44
CA THR A 82 2.16 17.91 11.35
C THR A 82 0.74 17.46 11.67
N ASP A 83 0.29 17.76 12.88
CA ASP A 83 -1.10 17.62 13.31
C ASP A 83 -1.96 18.86 12.98
N LYS A 84 -1.34 19.87 12.36
CA LYS A 84 -1.99 21.13 12.01
C LYS A 84 -2.70 21.03 10.66
N LYS A 85 -3.70 21.90 10.53
CA LYS A 85 -4.33 22.23 9.25
C LYS A 85 -3.49 23.29 8.54
N ILE A 86 -3.21 23.07 7.26
CA ILE A 86 -2.45 23.99 6.40
C ILE A 86 -3.43 24.60 5.39
N SER A 87 -3.79 25.88 5.57
CA SER A 87 -4.66 26.63 4.66
C SER A 87 -3.95 27.83 4.02
N ASN A 88 -2.90 28.34 4.68
CA ASN A 88 -2.13 29.50 4.24
C ASN A 88 -0.74 29.07 3.78
N MET A 89 -0.33 29.53 2.60
CA MET A 89 0.99 29.21 2.03
C MET A 89 2.14 29.75 2.89
N LYS A 90 1.95 30.84 3.62
CA LYS A 90 2.96 31.44 4.49
C LYS A 90 3.45 30.49 5.58
N ASP A 91 2.60 29.58 6.03
CA ASP A 91 2.91 28.66 7.13
C ASP A 91 4.00 27.65 6.74
N ILE A 92 4.08 27.28 5.45
CA ILE A 92 5.02 26.29 4.94
C ILE A 92 6.04 26.84 3.94
N LEU A 93 5.94 28.11 3.56
CA LEU A 93 6.82 28.71 2.56
C LEU A 93 8.31 28.63 2.96
N PRO A 94 8.72 28.92 4.22
CA PRO A 94 10.12 28.85 4.59
C PRO A 94 10.75 27.47 4.43
N ILE A 95 10.01 26.40 4.75
CA ILE A 95 10.53 25.03 4.61
C ILE A 95 10.51 24.57 3.15
N LEU A 96 9.54 25.01 2.35
CA LEU A 96 9.53 24.73 0.91
C LEU A 96 10.71 25.38 0.19
N GLU A 97 11.05 26.63 0.51
CA GLU A 97 12.21 27.32 -0.07
C GLU A 97 13.53 26.59 0.25
N GLN A 98 13.67 26.09 1.49
CA GLN A 98 14.83 25.30 1.88
C GLN A 98 14.89 23.97 1.11
N THR A 99 13.77 23.28 0.92
CA THR A 99 13.75 21.98 0.23
C THR A 99 13.96 22.11 -1.27
N VAL A 100 13.45 23.16 -1.91
CA VAL A 100 13.69 23.45 -3.33
C VAL A 100 15.19 23.58 -3.63
N GLN A 101 15.94 24.21 -2.75
CA GLN A 101 17.40 24.35 -2.91
C GLN A 101 18.15 23.01 -2.94
N THR A 102 17.57 21.98 -2.33
CA THR A 102 18.17 20.63 -2.30
C THR A 102 17.78 19.77 -3.51
N SER A 103 16.82 20.21 -4.31
CA SER A 103 16.22 19.44 -5.42
C SER A 103 15.58 18.10 -5.00
N ARG A 104 15.37 17.88 -3.70
CA ARG A 104 14.69 16.68 -3.19
C ARG A 104 13.18 16.89 -3.19
N PRO A 105 12.38 15.85 -3.53
CA PRO A 105 10.94 15.91 -3.41
C PRO A 105 10.48 15.99 -1.95
N MET A 106 9.27 16.45 -1.72
CA MET A 106 8.67 16.56 -0.37
C MET A 106 7.32 15.85 -0.31
N LEU A 107 7.14 15.04 0.74
CA LEU A 107 5.84 14.58 1.20
C LEU A 107 5.38 15.46 2.36
N ILE A 108 4.16 15.95 2.30
CA ILE A 108 3.50 16.68 3.41
C ILE A 108 2.41 15.80 3.99
N ILE A 109 2.52 15.47 5.27
CA ILE A 109 1.49 14.77 6.04
C ILE A 109 0.91 15.77 7.03
N ALA A 110 -0.35 16.19 6.82
CA ALA A 110 -1.01 17.21 7.63
C ALA A 110 -2.43 16.76 7.99
N ASP A 111 -3.01 17.34 9.05
CA ASP A 111 -4.41 17.08 9.40
C ASP A 111 -5.31 17.38 8.19
N GLU A 112 -5.15 18.56 7.65
CA GLU A 112 -5.81 18.98 6.42
C GLU A 112 -4.92 19.96 5.63
N LEU A 113 -4.99 19.87 4.31
CA LEU A 113 -4.34 20.82 3.41
C LEU A 113 -5.38 21.33 2.42
N GLU A 114 -5.68 22.62 2.47
CA GLU A 114 -6.79 23.22 1.69
C GLU A 114 -6.52 24.67 1.29
N GLY A 115 -7.50 25.29 0.66
CA GLY A 115 -7.53 26.72 0.35
C GLY A 115 -6.38 27.18 -0.54
N GLU A 116 -5.78 28.31 -0.17
CA GLU A 116 -4.67 28.92 -0.90
C GLU A 116 -3.43 28.02 -0.95
N ALA A 117 -3.12 27.35 0.16
CA ALA A 117 -1.95 26.49 0.25
C ALA A 117 -2.04 25.32 -0.75
N LEU A 118 -3.17 24.62 -0.80
CA LEU A 118 -3.39 23.53 -1.76
C LEU A 118 -3.29 24.03 -3.20
N THR A 119 -3.98 25.12 -3.53
CA THR A 119 -3.99 25.68 -4.89
C THR A 119 -2.57 26.06 -5.33
N THR A 120 -1.82 26.72 -4.47
CA THR A 120 -0.45 27.16 -4.76
C THR A 120 0.50 25.98 -4.96
N LEU A 121 0.41 24.94 -4.11
CA LEU A 121 1.22 23.72 -4.26
C LEU A 121 0.91 23.00 -5.58
N VAL A 122 -0.37 22.85 -5.92
CA VAL A 122 -0.79 22.22 -7.18
C VAL A 122 -0.28 22.99 -8.41
N ILE A 123 -0.43 24.32 -8.42
CA ILE A 123 0.06 25.13 -9.54
C ILE A 123 1.58 25.01 -9.70
N ASN A 124 2.34 25.07 -8.62
CA ASN A 124 3.80 24.95 -8.67
C ASN A 124 4.26 23.54 -9.04
N LYS A 125 3.54 22.52 -8.60
CA LYS A 125 3.76 21.12 -9.03
C LYS A 125 3.56 20.98 -10.55
N LEU A 126 2.45 21.49 -11.09
CA LEU A 126 2.15 21.45 -12.53
C LEU A 126 3.16 22.25 -13.37
N ARG A 127 3.71 23.32 -12.82
CA ARG A 127 4.80 24.11 -13.46
C ARG A 127 6.16 23.44 -13.38
N GLY A 128 6.30 22.34 -12.62
CA GLY A 128 7.57 21.66 -12.38
C GLY A 128 8.54 22.42 -11.45
N THR A 129 8.08 23.48 -10.78
CA THR A 129 8.91 24.24 -9.83
C THR A 129 9.01 23.61 -8.45
N LEU A 130 8.01 22.79 -8.08
CA LEU A 130 7.98 22.02 -6.84
C LEU A 130 7.69 20.55 -7.15
N ASN A 131 8.46 19.66 -6.56
CA ASN A 131 8.12 18.24 -6.52
C ASN A 131 7.57 17.89 -5.14
N VAL A 132 6.25 18.08 -4.97
CA VAL A 132 5.55 17.92 -3.69
C VAL A 132 4.32 17.03 -3.86
N VAL A 133 4.06 16.22 -2.84
CA VAL A 133 2.82 15.47 -2.67
C VAL A 133 2.32 15.72 -1.26
N ALA A 134 1.03 15.91 -1.10
CA ALA A 134 0.40 16.09 0.20
C ALA A 134 -0.66 15.03 0.43
N VAL A 135 -0.71 14.53 1.66
CA VAL A 135 -1.65 13.52 2.14
C VAL A 135 -2.25 13.94 3.47
N LYS A 136 -3.45 13.46 3.76
CA LYS A 136 -4.04 13.67 5.08
C LYS A 136 -3.40 12.76 6.12
N ALA A 137 -3.26 13.26 7.35
CA ALA A 137 -2.84 12.47 8.49
C ALA A 137 -3.79 11.29 8.74
N PRO A 138 -3.26 10.09 9.04
CA PRO A 138 -4.08 8.93 9.35
C PRO A 138 -4.79 9.06 10.70
N ALA A 139 -5.93 8.38 10.84
CA ALA A 139 -6.77 8.34 12.04
C ALA A 139 -7.31 9.71 12.48
N PHE A 140 -7.80 9.83 13.72
CA PHE A 140 -8.38 11.04 14.31
C PHE A 140 -8.04 11.12 15.79
N GLY A 141 -8.07 12.34 16.37
CA GLY A 141 -7.84 12.60 17.80
C GLY A 141 -6.48 12.06 18.28
N ASP A 142 -6.45 11.46 19.47
CA ASP A 142 -5.21 10.95 20.09
C ASP A 142 -4.55 9.84 19.28
N ARG A 143 -5.33 9.04 18.53
CA ARG A 143 -4.80 8.03 17.63
C ARG A 143 -4.03 8.65 16.47
N ARG A 144 -4.49 9.78 15.93
CA ARG A 144 -3.75 10.53 14.91
C ARG A 144 -2.39 10.95 15.43
N LYS A 145 -2.36 11.55 16.65
CA LYS A 145 -1.09 11.95 17.29
C LYS A 145 -0.12 10.75 17.42
N ALA A 146 -0.64 9.62 17.92
CA ALA A 146 0.16 8.42 18.08
C ALA A 146 0.70 7.87 16.76
N MET A 147 -0.11 7.89 15.68
CA MET A 147 0.33 7.45 14.35
C MET A 147 1.32 8.43 13.70
N LEU A 148 1.13 9.73 13.87
CA LEU A 148 2.09 10.73 13.39
C LEU A 148 3.45 10.56 14.09
N GLU A 149 3.45 10.27 15.39
CA GLU A 149 4.68 9.94 16.13
C GLU A 149 5.35 8.66 15.60
N ASP A 150 4.56 7.62 15.29
CA ASP A 150 5.11 6.39 14.72
C ASP A 150 5.75 6.64 13.35
N ILE A 151 5.12 7.48 12.51
CA ILE A 151 5.67 7.90 11.21
C ILE A 151 6.94 8.73 11.41
N ALA A 152 6.95 9.65 12.37
CA ALA A 152 8.12 10.46 12.67
C ALA A 152 9.31 9.61 13.12
N ILE A 153 9.09 8.67 14.03
CA ILE A 153 10.11 7.71 14.49
C ILE A 153 10.63 6.86 13.33
N LEU A 154 9.72 6.34 12.49
CA LEU A 154 10.10 5.52 11.33
C LEU A 154 10.96 6.28 10.33
N THR A 155 10.71 7.57 10.14
CA THR A 155 11.35 8.41 9.12
C THR A 155 12.50 9.28 9.65
N GLY A 156 12.74 9.25 10.96
CA GLY A 156 13.77 10.04 11.63
C GLY A 156 13.46 11.53 11.69
N GLY A 157 12.16 11.91 11.64
CA GLY A 157 11.69 13.29 11.74
C GLY A 157 10.99 13.60 13.05
N GLU A 158 10.39 14.77 13.12
CA GLU A 158 9.61 15.25 14.26
C GLU A 158 8.19 15.61 13.84
N VAL A 159 7.21 15.39 14.73
CA VAL A 159 5.84 15.89 14.53
C VAL A 159 5.82 17.37 14.93
N ILE A 160 5.58 18.25 13.95
CA ILE A 160 5.43 19.68 14.18
C ILE A 160 4.03 19.94 14.73
N SER A 161 3.96 20.19 16.04
CA SER A 161 2.71 20.36 16.79
C SER A 161 2.73 21.56 17.71
N GLU A 162 1.58 22.27 17.83
CA GLU A 162 1.45 23.37 18.78
C GLU A 162 1.53 22.91 20.23
N GLU A 163 1.06 21.72 20.54
CA GLU A 163 1.16 21.15 21.88
C GLU A 163 2.62 20.97 22.33
N LYS A 164 3.54 20.80 21.36
CA LYS A 164 4.98 20.79 21.60
C LYS A 164 5.64 22.17 21.53
N GLY A 165 4.86 23.23 21.38
CA GLY A 165 5.36 24.60 21.23
C GLY A 165 6.02 24.89 19.87
N MET A 166 5.80 24.03 18.87
CA MET A 166 6.41 24.16 17.53
C MET A 166 5.50 24.92 16.58
N ARG A 167 6.10 25.69 15.68
CA ARG A 167 5.41 26.45 14.64
C ARG A 167 5.88 26.01 13.27
N LEU A 168 4.94 25.88 12.32
CA LEU A 168 5.24 25.47 10.96
C LEU A 168 6.20 26.42 10.26
N GLU A 169 6.05 27.72 10.50
CA GLU A 169 6.87 28.78 9.90
C GLU A 169 8.35 28.71 10.36
N GLU A 170 8.60 28.07 11.49
CA GLU A 170 9.93 27.92 12.08
C GLU A 170 10.54 26.56 11.80
N THR A 171 9.86 25.70 11.02
CA THR A 171 10.34 24.37 10.67
C THR A 171 11.60 24.44 9.80
N SER A 172 12.55 23.57 10.10
CA SER A 172 13.83 23.45 9.40
C SER A 172 14.08 22.01 8.92
N ILE A 173 15.01 21.85 7.97
CA ILE A 173 15.35 20.54 7.36
C ILE A 173 15.65 19.44 8.40
N PRO A 174 16.41 19.68 9.50
CA PRO A 174 16.68 18.65 10.49
C PRO A 174 15.47 18.05 11.18
N GLN A 175 14.32 18.75 11.18
CA GLN A 175 13.06 18.28 11.77
C GLN A 175 12.23 17.45 10.79
N LEU A 176 12.59 17.45 9.51
CA LEU A 176 11.92 16.65 8.50
C LEU A 176 12.35 15.20 8.59
N GLY A 177 11.36 14.30 8.46
CA GLY A 177 11.67 12.90 8.20
C GLY A 177 12.16 12.68 6.78
N SER A 178 12.68 11.49 6.52
CA SER A 178 13.01 11.04 5.17
C SER A 178 12.86 9.53 5.01
N ALA A 179 12.76 9.08 3.77
CA ALA A 179 12.71 7.68 3.41
C ALA A 179 13.40 7.48 2.07
N LYS A 180 13.74 6.25 1.72
CA LYS A 180 14.30 5.94 0.41
C LYS A 180 13.27 6.15 -0.70
N LYS A 181 12.04 5.72 -0.46
CA LYS A 181 10.94 5.89 -1.41
C LYS A 181 9.61 6.11 -0.69
N VAL A 182 8.74 6.91 -1.29
CA VAL A 182 7.34 7.02 -0.90
C VAL A 182 6.47 6.81 -2.13
N LYS A 183 5.45 5.96 -2.00
CA LYS A 183 4.43 5.73 -3.02
C LYS A 183 3.07 6.15 -2.48
N VAL A 184 2.39 7.01 -3.21
CA VAL A 184 1.06 7.51 -2.84
C VAL A 184 0.06 7.20 -3.94
N THR A 185 -1.00 6.50 -3.59
CA THR A 185 -2.16 6.24 -4.45
C THR A 185 -3.32 7.14 -4.06
N LYS A 186 -4.48 6.95 -4.65
CA LYS A 186 -5.70 7.65 -4.27
C LYS A 186 -6.10 7.39 -2.81
N ASP A 187 -5.86 6.18 -2.31
CA ASP A 187 -6.43 5.70 -1.04
C ASP A 187 -5.36 5.37 0.01
N ALA A 188 -4.09 5.26 -0.36
CA ALA A 188 -3.03 4.83 0.54
C ALA A 188 -1.70 5.55 0.29
N THR A 189 -0.89 5.64 1.36
CA THR A 189 0.49 6.09 1.35
C THR A 189 1.39 4.99 1.91
N ILE A 190 2.43 4.64 1.17
CA ILE A 190 3.44 3.64 1.55
C ILE A 190 4.79 4.34 1.69
N ILE A 191 5.38 4.25 2.86
CA ILE A 191 6.74 4.70 3.16
C ILE A 191 7.64 3.46 3.13
N VAL A 192 8.67 3.48 2.29
CA VAL A 192 9.59 2.37 2.09
C VAL A 192 10.98 2.80 2.54
N ASP A 193 11.60 2.02 3.40
CA ASP A 193 12.95 2.23 3.91
C ASP A 193 13.09 3.61 4.57
N GLY A 194 12.33 3.80 5.67
CA GLY A 194 12.39 5.01 6.49
C GLY A 194 13.76 5.19 7.14
N MET A 195 14.23 6.43 7.24
CA MET A 195 15.59 6.76 7.73
C MET A 195 15.64 6.95 9.26
N GLY A 196 14.66 6.41 10.00
CA GLY A 196 14.67 6.40 11.46
C GLY A 196 15.72 5.46 12.04
N GLU A 197 16.17 5.75 13.25
CA GLU A 197 17.11 4.89 13.95
C GLU A 197 16.45 3.58 14.41
N ALA A 198 17.03 2.45 14.02
CA ALA A 198 16.47 1.11 14.30
C ALA A 198 16.24 0.86 15.81
N GLU A 199 17.10 1.38 16.69
CA GLU A 199 16.95 1.24 18.15
C GLU A 199 15.75 2.05 18.68
N ILE A 200 15.49 3.23 18.12
CA ILE A 200 14.34 4.06 18.48
C ILE A 200 13.04 3.38 18.01
N ILE A 201 13.03 2.83 16.79
CA ILE A 201 11.89 2.06 16.24
C ILE A 201 11.60 0.84 17.12
N LYS A 202 12.62 0.05 17.50
CA LYS A 202 12.48 -1.09 18.43
C LYS A 202 11.94 -0.67 19.81
N GLY A 203 12.43 0.44 20.33
CA GLY A 203 11.93 1.02 21.59
C GLY A 203 10.43 1.36 21.48
N ARG A 204 10.01 1.95 20.37
CA ARG A 204 8.60 2.28 20.10
C ARG A 204 7.73 1.02 19.99
N VAL A 205 8.19 0.01 19.26
CA VAL A 205 7.53 -1.31 19.15
C VAL A 205 7.34 -1.93 20.54
N THR A 206 8.36 -1.89 21.39
CA THR A 206 8.29 -2.40 22.77
C THR A 206 7.28 -1.63 23.61
N ALA A 207 7.25 -0.30 23.51
CA ALA A 207 6.28 0.53 24.21
C ALA A 207 4.83 0.20 23.79
N ILE A 208 4.57 -0.01 22.52
CA ILE A 208 3.23 -0.42 22.02
C ILE A 208 2.85 -1.81 22.57
N LYS A 209 3.80 -2.77 22.58
CA LYS A 209 3.56 -4.11 23.17
C LYS A 209 3.18 -4.03 24.65
N ASN A 210 3.83 -3.17 25.41
CA ASN A 210 3.50 -2.95 26.82
C ASN A 210 2.10 -2.35 26.97
N GLN A 211 1.73 -1.36 26.16
CA GLN A 211 0.38 -0.80 26.14
C GLN A 211 -0.70 -1.85 25.84
N ILE A 212 -0.43 -2.79 24.91
CA ILE A 212 -1.34 -3.91 24.61
C ILE A 212 -1.51 -4.82 25.83
N ALA A 213 -0.46 -5.05 26.60
CA ALA A 213 -0.51 -5.89 27.77
C ALA A 213 -1.24 -5.23 28.96
N GLU A 214 -1.19 -3.91 29.06
CA GLU A 214 -1.78 -3.13 30.15
C GLU A 214 -3.25 -2.73 29.89
N THR A 215 -3.67 -2.62 28.63
CA THR A 215 -5.03 -2.20 28.30
C THR A 215 -6.06 -3.28 28.60
N THR A 216 -7.18 -2.87 29.23
CA THR A 216 -8.34 -3.73 29.53
C THR A 216 -9.45 -3.59 28.49
N SER A 217 -9.34 -2.65 27.56
CA SER A 217 -10.31 -2.40 26.48
C SER A 217 -9.97 -3.26 25.27
N ASP A 218 -10.85 -4.16 24.88
CA ASP A 218 -10.66 -5.00 23.68
C ASP A 218 -10.53 -4.16 22.41
N TYR A 219 -11.29 -3.07 22.30
CA TYR A 219 -11.21 -2.15 21.18
C TYR A 219 -9.85 -1.42 21.11
N ASP A 220 -9.34 -0.93 22.22
CA ASP A 220 -8.02 -0.28 22.25
C ASP A 220 -6.91 -1.27 21.98
N LYS A 221 -7.06 -2.50 22.48
CA LYS A 221 -6.13 -3.60 22.22
C LYS A 221 -6.04 -3.91 20.73
N GLU A 222 -7.18 -4.04 20.05
CA GLU A 222 -7.24 -4.24 18.59
C GLU A 222 -6.52 -3.10 17.85
N LYS A 223 -6.80 -1.85 18.20
CA LYS A 223 -6.18 -0.69 17.54
C LYS A 223 -4.68 -0.55 17.83
N LEU A 224 -4.23 -0.94 19.00
CA LEU A 224 -2.80 -1.03 19.31
C LEU A 224 -2.12 -2.16 18.53
N GLN A 225 -2.81 -3.30 18.34
CA GLN A 225 -2.30 -4.41 17.53
C GLN A 225 -2.17 -4.02 16.06
N GLU A 226 -3.17 -3.34 15.48
CA GLU A 226 -3.08 -2.79 14.11
C GLU A 226 -1.88 -1.84 13.96
N ARG A 227 -1.67 -0.97 14.93
CA ARG A 227 -0.56 -0.02 14.93
C ARG A 227 0.79 -0.71 15.08
N LEU A 228 0.86 -1.73 15.94
CA LEU A 228 2.05 -2.57 16.09
C LEU A 228 2.40 -3.29 14.79
N ALA A 229 1.41 -3.90 14.13
CA ALA A 229 1.59 -4.60 12.87
C ALA A 229 2.12 -3.66 11.78
N LYS A 230 1.57 -2.43 11.67
CA LYS A 230 2.03 -1.42 10.72
C LYS A 230 3.48 -0.98 10.96
N LEU A 231 3.92 -0.84 12.20
CA LEU A 231 5.27 -0.39 12.54
C LEU A 231 6.31 -1.51 12.50
N SER A 232 5.94 -2.73 12.91
CA SER A 232 6.87 -3.86 13.03
C SER A 232 6.91 -4.79 11.82
N GLY A 233 5.91 -4.73 10.93
CA GLY A 233 5.79 -5.62 9.78
C GLY A 233 6.77 -5.29 8.66
N GLY A 234 7.24 -4.06 8.57
CA GLY A 234 8.07 -3.59 7.46
C GLY A 234 7.36 -3.60 6.12
N VAL A 235 8.13 -3.43 5.07
CA VAL A 235 7.68 -3.51 3.67
C VAL A 235 8.54 -4.53 2.93
N ALA A 236 7.90 -5.52 2.31
CA ALA A 236 8.59 -6.42 1.38
C ALA A 236 8.75 -5.72 0.03
N VAL A 237 9.96 -5.61 -0.46
CA VAL A 237 10.30 -4.99 -1.74
C VAL A 237 10.75 -6.07 -2.71
N ILE A 238 9.96 -6.33 -3.75
CA ILE A 238 10.35 -7.18 -4.86
C ILE A 238 11.07 -6.30 -5.89
N LYS A 239 12.38 -6.47 -5.98
CA LYS A 239 13.23 -5.77 -6.96
C LYS A 239 13.31 -6.61 -8.21
N VAL A 240 12.70 -6.13 -9.29
CA VAL A 240 12.57 -6.87 -10.55
C VAL A 240 13.79 -6.62 -11.42
N GLY A 241 14.54 -7.70 -11.71
CA GLY A 241 15.65 -7.69 -12.64
C GLY A 241 15.30 -8.35 -13.97
N ALA A 242 15.85 -7.81 -15.05
CA ALA A 242 15.75 -8.38 -16.40
C ALA A 242 16.89 -7.88 -17.29
N ALA A 243 17.07 -8.53 -18.45
CA ALA A 243 18.13 -8.18 -19.39
C ALA A 243 17.85 -6.88 -20.18
N THR A 244 16.59 -6.53 -20.36
CA THR A 244 16.15 -5.34 -21.09
C THR A 244 15.11 -4.55 -20.30
N GLU A 245 15.00 -3.26 -20.57
CA GLU A 245 14.01 -2.38 -19.94
C GLU A 245 12.57 -2.81 -20.26
N THR A 246 12.31 -3.26 -21.48
CA THR A 246 10.99 -3.76 -21.88
C THR A 246 10.58 -5.01 -21.11
N GLU A 247 11.50 -5.99 -21.02
CA GLU A 247 11.27 -7.21 -20.25
C GLU A 247 11.07 -6.92 -18.76
N MET A 248 11.84 -5.99 -18.21
CA MET A 248 11.71 -5.58 -16.82
C MET A 248 10.34 -4.96 -16.53
N LYS A 249 9.85 -4.08 -17.41
CA LYS A 249 8.52 -3.48 -17.30
C LYS A 249 7.41 -4.53 -17.40
N ASP A 250 7.50 -5.46 -18.36
CA ASP A 250 6.54 -6.55 -18.50
C ASP A 250 6.52 -7.44 -17.25
N LYS A 251 7.68 -7.85 -16.78
CA LYS A 251 7.81 -8.68 -15.56
C LYS A 251 7.27 -7.96 -14.31
N LYS A 252 7.55 -6.65 -14.18
CA LYS A 252 7.02 -5.82 -13.10
C LYS A 252 5.48 -5.79 -13.12
N LEU A 253 4.87 -5.55 -14.28
CA LEU A 253 3.42 -5.52 -14.43
C LEU A 253 2.79 -6.88 -14.09
N ARG A 254 3.39 -8.00 -14.51
CA ARG A 254 2.94 -9.35 -14.15
C ARG A 254 3.00 -9.62 -12.66
N ILE A 255 4.07 -9.19 -11.98
CA ILE A 255 4.19 -9.32 -10.53
C ILE A 255 3.15 -8.46 -9.81
N GLU A 256 2.93 -7.24 -10.26
CA GLU A 256 1.90 -6.36 -9.68
C GLU A 256 0.49 -6.93 -9.85
N ASP A 257 0.18 -7.51 -11.01
CA ASP A 257 -1.10 -8.18 -11.27
C ASP A 257 -1.28 -9.42 -10.38
N ALA A 258 -0.24 -10.25 -10.29
CA ALA A 258 -0.24 -11.42 -9.41
C ALA A 258 -0.39 -11.06 -7.93
N LEU A 259 0.21 -9.96 -7.47
CA LEU A 259 0.02 -9.46 -6.11
C LEU A 259 -1.42 -9.04 -5.85
N ASN A 260 -2.06 -8.34 -6.79
CA ASN A 260 -3.45 -7.93 -6.66
C ASN A 260 -4.40 -9.15 -6.62
N ALA A 261 -4.20 -10.13 -7.52
CA ALA A 261 -4.96 -11.37 -7.53
C ALA A 261 -4.79 -12.16 -6.21
N THR A 262 -3.56 -12.20 -5.69
CA THR A 262 -3.24 -12.90 -4.44
C THR A 262 -3.90 -12.23 -3.24
N ARG A 263 -3.88 -10.88 -3.16
CA ARG A 263 -4.57 -10.14 -2.10
C ARG A 263 -6.07 -10.41 -2.12
N ALA A 264 -6.69 -10.33 -3.30
CA ALA A 264 -8.11 -10.65 -3.45
C ALA A 264 -8.41 -12.10 -3.00
N GLY A 265 -7.55 -13.06 -3.34
CA GLY A 265 -7.68 -14.45 -2.91
C GLY A 265 -7.54 -14.65 -1.40
N VAL A 266 -6.69 -13.86 -0.72
CA VAL A 266 -6.55 -13.90 0.75
C VAL A 266 -7.76 -13.26 1.43
N GLU A 267 -8.27 -12.15 0.91
CA GLU A 267 -9.40 -11.41 1.49
C GLU A 267 -10.75 -12.12 1.29
N GLU A 268 -10.99 -12.65 0.09
CA GLU A 268 -12.31 -13.19 -0.30
C GLU A 268 -12.33 -14.71 -0.43
N GLY A 269 -11.20 -15.37 -0.35
CA GLY A 269 -11.05 -16.80 -0.59
C GLY A 269 -10.87 -17.14 -2.07
N ILE A 270 -10.72 -18.44 -2.34
CA ILE A 270 -10.51 -18.99 -3.68
C ILE A 270 -11.47 -20.15 -3.96
N VAL A 271 -11.70 -20.41 -5.22
CA VAL A 271 -12.48 -21.54 -5.71
C VAL A 271 -11.71 -22.26 -6.82
N SER A 272 -12.09 -23.51 -7.12
CA SER A 272 -11.50 -24.27 -8.22
C SER A 272 -11.72 -23.56 -9.56
N GLY A 273 -10.64 -23.36 -10.32
CA GLY A 273 -10.64 -22.69 -11.61
C GLY A 273 -11.12 -23.56 -12.78
N GLY A 274 -10.98 -23.01 -13.99
CA GLY A 274 -11.31 -23.73 -15.23
C GLY A 274 -12.79 -24.11 -15.42
N GLY A 275 -13.70 -23.48 -14.66
CA GLY A 275 -15.12 -23.82 -14.65
C GLY A 275 -15.47 -25.05 -13.77
N THR A 276 -14.52 -25.62 -13.04
CA THR A 276 -14.71 -26.80 -12.18
C THR A 276 -15.72 -26.50 -11.08
N ILE A 277 -15.61 -25.36 -10.39
CA ILE A 277 -16.57 -24.97 -9.35
C ILE A 277 -18.02 -24.91 -9.87
N LEU A 278 -18.24 -24.50 -11.12
CA LEU A 278 -19.57 -24.44 -11.72
C LEU A 278 -20.17 -25.83 -11.90
N VAL A 279 -19.34 -26.83 -12.24
CA VAL A 279 -19.76 -28.24 -12.34
C VAL A 279 -20.06 -28.82 -10.95
N GLU A 280 -19.30 -28.45 -9.92
CA GLU A 280 -19.59 -28.84 -8.54
C GLU A 280 -20.93 -28.26 -8.08
N ILE A 281 -21.17 -26.96 -8.31
CA ILE A 281 -22.46 -26.32 -8.03
C ILE A 281 -23.61 -27.04 -8.80
N ALA A 282 -23.39 -27.39 -10.07
CA ALA A 282 -24.39 -28.09 -10.86
C ALA A 282 -24.76 -29.46 -10.27
N LYS A 283 -23.83 -30.16 -9.61
CA LYS A 283 -24.11 -31.40 -8.86
C LYS A 283 -24.89 -31.11 -7.58
N ASP A 284 -24.55 -30.06 -6.84
CA ASP A 284 -25.27 -29.69 -5.62
C ASP A 284 -26.71 -29.27 -5.92
N MET A 285 -26.97 -28.73 -7.12
CA MET A 285 -28.33 -28.40 -7.59
C MET A 285 -29.24 -29.62 -7.78
N ASP A 286 -28.71 -30.84 -7.77
CA ASP A 286 -29.54 -32.08 -7.77
C ASP A 286 -30.44 -32.18 -6.55
N SER A 287 -30.13 -31.44 -5.48
CA SER A 287 -30.96 -31.33 -4.28
C SER A 287 -32.22 -30.45 -4.47
N PHE A 288 -32.21 -29.57 -5.46
CA PHE A 288 -33.33 -28.67 -5.76
C PHE A 288 -34.39 -29.38 -6.57
N LYS A 289 -35.36 -29.98 -5.90
CA LYS A 289 -36.49 -30.66 -6.51
C LYS A 289 -37.68 -29.71 -6.62
N LEU A 290 -37.69 -28.90 -7.67
CA LEU A 290 -38.83 -28.04 -8.01
C LEU A 290 -39.66 -28.68 -9.11
N GLU A 291 -40.98 -28.47 -9.08
CA GLU A 291 -41.92 -28.99 -10.06
C GLU A 291 -42.39 -27.91 -11.04
N GLY A 292 -42.88 -28.33 -12.20
CA GLY A 292 -43.43 -27.42 -13.21
C GLY A 292 -42.38 -26.57 -13.92
N GLU A 293 -42.72 -25.33 -14.25
CA GLU A 293 -41.84 -24.41 -15.02
C GLU A 293 -40.57 -24.03 -14.26
N GLU A 294 -40.63 -23.95 -12.94
CA GLU A 294 -39.46 -23.67 -12.09
C GLU A 294 -38.44 -24.81 -12.17
N GLY A 295 -38.87 -26.05 -12.17
CA GLY A 295 -38.01 -27.21 -12.35
C GLY A 295 -37.30 -27.21 -13.70
N ILE A 296 -37.99 -26.81 -14.78
CA ILE A 296 -37.36 -26.63 -16.11
C ILE A 296 -36.29 -25.54 -16.05
N GLY A 297 -36.54 -24.43 -15.36
CA GLY A 297 -35.58 -23.36 -15.16
C GLY A 297 -34.30 -23.85 -14.46
N VAL A 298 -34.42 -24.65 -13.40
CA VAL A 298 -33.30 -25.27 -12.69
C VAL A 298 -32.46 -26.14 -13.63
N GLU A 299 -33.10 -27.00 -14.45
CA GLU A 299 -32.38 -27.85 -15.40
C GLU A 299 -31.65 -27.06 -16.48
N ILE A 300 -32.20 -25.94 -16.95
CA ILE A 300 -31.54 -25.04 -17.90
C ILE A 300 -30.24 -24.43 -17.27
N VAL A 301 -30.37 -23.90 -16.05
CA VAL A 301 -29.24 -23.33 -15.34
C VAL A 301 -28.15 -24.37 -15.10
N LYS A 302 -28.54 -25.55 -14.57
CA LYS A 302 -27.63 -26.66 -14.32
C LYS A 302 -26.85 -27.09 -15.57
N LYS A 303 -27.53 -27.18 -16.71
CA LYS A 303 -26.88 -27.48 -17.99
C LYS A 303 -25.93 -26.37 -18.45
N ALA A 304 -26.32 -25.12 -18.25
CA ALA A 304 -25.47 -23.96 -18.59
C ALA A 304 -24.19 -23.90 -17.76
N LEU A 305 -24.24 -24.26 -16.47
CA LEU A 305 -23.07 -24.27 -15.57
C LEU A 305 -21.96 -25.25 -16.03
N THR A 306 -22.30 -26.29 -16.80
CA THR A 306 -21.28 -27.21 -17.33
C THR A 306 -20.59 -26.71 -18.60
N ALA A 307 -21.13 -25.69 -19.25
CA ALA A 307 -20.65 -25.24 -20.57
C ALA A 307 -19.21 -24.65 -20.54
N PRO A 308 -18.78 -23.86 -19.54
CA PRO A 308 -17.42 -23.31 -19.53
C PRO A 308 -16.34 -24.38 -19.48
N LEU A 309 -16.46 -25.37 -18.57
CA LEU A 309 -15.49 -26.48 -18.49
C LEU A 309 -15.48 -27.33 -19.76
N ARG A 310 -16.64 -27.61 -20.31
CA ARG A 310 -16.78 -28.37 -21.56
C ARG A 310 -16.08 -27.65 -22.72
N GLN A 311 -16.30 -26.33 -22.86
CA GLN A 311 -15.67 -25.57 -23.92
C GLN A 311 -14.14 -25.52 -23.81
N ILE A 312 -13.61 -25.47 -22.57
CA ILE A 312 -12.16 -25.56 -22.34
C ILE A 312 -11.62 -26.93 -22.78
N ALA A 313 -12.31 -28.01 -22.40
CA ALA A 313 -11.94 -29.37 -22.79
C ALA A 313 -11.98 -29.54 -24.32
N GLU A 314 -13.06 -29.12 -24.99
CA GLU A 314 -13.19 -29.15 -26.46
C GLU A 314 -12.05 -28.36 -27.15
N ASN A 315 -11.69 -27.17 -26.63
CA ASN A 315 -10.58 -26.37 -27.16
C ASN A 315 -9.22 -27.08 -27.00
N ALA A 316 -9.08 -27.93 -25.98
CA ALA A 316 -7.90 -28.75 -25.75
C ALA A 316 -7.90 -30.07 -26.56
N GLY A 317 -8.98 -30.37 -27.29
CA GLY A 317 -9.12 -31.57 -28.08
C GLY A 317 -9.53 -32.84 -27.31
N VAL A 318 -10.18 -32.64 -26.14
CA VAL A 318 -10.64 -33.72 -25.25
C VAL A 318 -12.15 -33.89 -25.31
#